data_22ae9f84a1fbcbd3f79042db0b78dc66
#
_entry.id   22ae9f84a1fbcbd3f79042db0b78dc66
#
_cell.length_a   1.000
_cell.length_b   1.000
_cell.length_c   1.000
_cell.angle_alpha   90.00
_cell.angle_beta   90.00
_cell.angle_gamma   90.00
#
_symmetry.space_group_name_H-M   'P 1'
#
loop_
_entity.id
_entity.type
_entity.pdbx_description
1 polymer ?
#
loop_
_entity_poly.entity_id
_entity_poly.type
_entity_poly.pdbx_seq_one_letter_code
_entity_poly.pdbx_strand_id
1 'polypeptide(L)'
;MATKGQTLVNTRSKQVIEFLTTSGDSNGNLLEMVSSWQPNAPEPSEHYHPFQKEYFKVYEGELTVKQNGETTIYRATEMFEIDKGIVHAVWNASGKTAKVYWKVKPALRTENMLEIRAKLSQKGMFVTKFFTRLLLPIKYRKELRTGKGSF
;
A
#
# COMPACT_ATOMS: atom_id res chain seq x y z
N MET A 1 15.88 -7.05 6.35
CA MET A 1 16.00 -6.17 5.17
C MET A 1 15.27 -6.83 4.00
N ALA A 2 14.44 -6.10 3.30
CA ALA A 2 13.73 -6.61 2.13
C ALA A 2 14.69 -6.94 0.99
N THR A 3 14.38 -7.98 0.25
CA THR A 3 15.18 -8.43 -0.89
C THR A 3 14.30 -8.62 -2.13
N LYS A 4 14.87 -8.43 -3.30
CA LYS A 4 14.21 -8.70 -4.58
C LYS A 4 13.67 -10.13 -4.62
N GLY A 5 12.43 -10.31 -5.08
CA GLY A 5 11.74 -11.59 -5.14
C GLY A 5 11.10 -12.04 -3.82
N GLN A 6 11.35 -11.33 -2.72
CA GLN A 6 10.69 -11.61 -1.44
C GLN A 6 9.20 -11.30 -1.54
N THR A 7 8.38 -12.20 -0.98
CA THR A 7 6.92 -12.04 -0.89
C THR A 7 6.49 -11.74 0.54
N LEU A 8 5.52 -10.84 0.67
CA LEU A 8 4.82 -10.54 1.91
C LEU A 8 3.35 -10.92 1.78
N VAL A 9 2.80 -11.54 2.81
CA VAL A 9 1.36 -11.85 2.91
C VAL A 9 0.74 -11.02 4.01
N ASN A 10 -0.18 -10.14 3.65
CA ASN A 10 -1.00 -9.40 4.58
C ASN A 10 -2.42 -9.98 4.58
N THR A 11 -2.73 -10.79 5.58
CA THR A 11 -4.02 -11.49 5.68
C THR A 11 -5.18 -10.54 5.94
N ARG A 12 -4.93 -9.38 6.52
CA ARG A 12 -5.96 -8.40 6.85
C ARG A 12 -6.43 -7.60 5.64
N SER A 13 -5.50 -7.14 4.80
CA SER A 13 -5.81 -6.46 3.55
C SER A 13 -6.09 -7.45 2.41
N LYS A 14 -5.94 -8.76 2.65
CA LYS A 14 -6.03 -9.82 1.64
C LYS A 14 -5.07 -9.61 0.47
N GLN A 15 -3.84 -9.19 0.77
CA GLN A 15 -2.86 -8.75 -0.19
C GLN A 15 -1.59 -9.60 -0.12
N VAL A 16 -1.05 -9.94 -1.27
CA VAL A 16 0.28 -10.53 -1.41
C VAL A 16 1.13 -9.54 -2.21
N ILE A 17 2.30 -9.18 -1.68
CA ILE A 17 3.22 -8.23 -2.31
C ILE A 17 4.52 -8.95 -2.62
N GLU A 18 5.01 -8.83 -3.85
CA GLU A 18 6.33 -9.26 -4.27
C GLU A 18 7.20 -8.04 -4.58
N PHE A 19 8.39 -7.96 -4.00
CA PHE A 19 9.35 -6.89 -4.28
C PHE A 19 10.10 -7.15 -5.58
N LEU A 20 10.04 -6.20 -6.51
CA LEU A 20 10.79 -6.22 -7.77
C LEU A 20 12.10 -5.43 -7.67
N THR A 21 12.06 -4.27 -7.01
CA THR A 21 13.20 -3.39 -6.75
C THR A 21 13.04 -2.83 -5.36
N THR A 22 14.03 -3.03 -4.51
CA THR A 22 14.03 -2.52 -3.12
C THR A 22 14.73 -1.17 -2.99
N SER A 23 14.61 -0.54 -1.82
CA SER A 23 15.38 0.67 -1.52
C SER A 23 16.88 0.43 -1.58
N GLY A 24 17.34 -0.76 -1.21
CA GLY A 24 18.74 -1.16 -1.32
C GLY A 24 19.22 -1.25 -2.78
N ASP A 25 18.39 -1.81 -3.67
CA ASP A 25 18.73 -1.92 -5.11
C ASP A 25 18.79 -0.56 -5.82
N SER A 26 18.02 0.41 -5.34
CA SER A 26 17.85 1.72 -5.98
C SER A 26 18.52 2.90 -5.26
N ASN A 27 19.34 2.64 -4.24
CA ASN A 27 19.89 3.67 -3.35
C ASN A 27 18.82 4.59 -2.75
N GLY A 28 17.68 4.00 -2.33
CA GLY A 28 16.56 4.72 -1.73
C GLY A 28 15.68 5.47 -2.74
N ASN A 29 15.97 5.38 -4.02
CA ASN A 29 15.30 6.19 -5.05
C ASN A 29 13.88 5.71 -5.33
N LEU A 30 13.65 4.40 -5.38
CA LEU A 30 12.33 3.83 -5.61
C LEU A 30 12.17 2.45 -4.98
N LEU A 31 10.92 2.08 -4.78
CA LEU A 31 10.46 0.74 -4.42
C LEU A 31 9.47 0.30 -5.49
N GLU A 32 9.68 -0.87 -6.10
CA GLU A 32 8.77 -1.45 -7.09
C GLU A 32 8.26 -2.80 -6.61
N MET A 33 7.00 -3.03 -6.84
CA MET A 33 6.29 -4.22 -6.35
C MET A 33 5.25 -4.69 -7.37
N VAL A 34 4.93 -5.97 -7.31
CA VAL A 34 3.66 -6.49 -7.81
C VAL A 34 2.81 -6.86 -6.61
N SER A 35 1.59 -6.38 -6.60
CA SER A 35 0.62 -6.66 -5.55
C SER A 35 -0.58 -7.40 -6.11
N SER A 36 -0.95 -8.50 -5.46
CA SER A 36 -2.16 -9.26 -5.76
C SER A 36 -3.13 -9.12 -4.59
N TRP A 37 -4.36 -8.67 -4.87
CA TRP A 37 -5.45 -8.62 -3.90
C TRP A 37 -6.46 -9.71 -4.15
N GLN A 38 -6.81 -10.43 -3.10
CA GLN A 38 -7.93 -11.37 -3.14
C GLN A 38 -9.27 -10.62 -3.28
N PRO A 39 -10.33 -11.31 -3.73
CA PRO A 39 -11.66 -10.72 -3.81
C PRO A 39 -12.16 -10.19 -2.48
N ASN A 40 -13.01 -9.16 -2.54
CA ASN A 40 -13.71 -8.60 -1.39
C ASN A 40 -12.77 -8.20 -0.24
N ALA A 41 -11.67 -7.52 -0.57
CA ALA A 41 -10.78 -6.95 0.42
C ALA A 41 -11.48 -5.82 1.18
N PRO A 42 -11.26 -5.67 2.49
CA PRO A 42 -11.85 -4.58 3.25
C PRO A 42 -11.25 -3.24 2.84
N GLU A 43 -12.09 -2.19 2.85
CA GLU A 43 -11.62 -0.82 2.65
C GLU A 43 -10.64 -0.45 3.77
N PRO A 44 -9.40 -0.04 3.45
CA PRO A 44 -8.43 0.37 4.46
C PRO A 44 -8.75 1.77 4.99
N SER A 45 -8.16 2.11 6.13
CA SER A 45 -8.23 3.49 6.64
C SER A 45 -7.55 4.45 5.68
N GLU A 46 -8.19 5.60 5.46
CA GLU A 46 -7.62 6.67 4.65
C GLU A 46 -6.31 7.19 5.26
N HIS A 47 -5.34 7.42 4.40
CA HIS A 47 -4.02 7.90 4.76
C HIS A 47 -3.42 8.74 3.63
N TYR A 48 -2.29 9.38 3.91
CA TYR A 48 -1.51 10.11 2.91
C TYR A 48 -0.01 9.91 3.15
N HIS A 49 0.75 10.10 2.09
CA HIS A 49 2.22 10.05 2.12
C HIS A 49 2.77 11.47 2.03
N PRO A 50 3.41 12.01 3.10
CA PRO A 50 3.88 13.40 3.08
C PRO A 50 4.94 13.69 2.04
N PHE A 51 5.78 12.69 1.71
CA PHE A 51 6.98 12.88 0.90
C PHE A 51 7.08 11.91 -0.27
N GLN A 52 6.08 11.04 -0.48
CA GLN A 52 6.13 9.99 -1.50
C GLN A 52 5.00 10.14 -2.50
N LYS A 53 5.31 9.81 -3.74
CA LYS A 53 4.35 9.62 -4.82
C LYS A 53 4.21 8.14 -5.12
N GLU A 54 3.00 7.71 -5.37
CA GLU A 54 2.68 6.34 -5.75
C GLU A 54 2.21 6.27 -7.20
N TYR A 55 2.57 5.17 -7.87
CA TYR A 55 2.21 4.87 -9.24
C TYR A 55 1.65 3.46 -9.31
N PHE A 56 0.52 3.30 -9.98
CA PHE A 56 -0.15 2.02 -10.12
C PHE A 56 -0.47 1.73 -11.59
N LYS A 57 -0.32 0.47 -11.97
CA LYS A 57 -0.84 -0.05 -13.23
C LYS A 57 -1.58 -1.36 -12.95
N VAL A 58 -2.86 -1.40 -13.29
CA VAL A 58 -3.66 -2.61 -13.13
C VAL A 58 -3.34 -3.58 -14.26
N TYR A 59 -2.87 -4.77 -13.90
CA TYR A 59 -2.60 -5.84 -14.86
C TYR A 59 -3.81 -6.73 -15.08
N GLU A 60 -4.50 -7.09 -14.00
CA GLU A 60 -5.67 -7.98 -14.00
C GLU A 60 -6.69 -7.51 -12.97
N GLY A 61 -7.97 -7.72 -13.27
CA GLY A 61 -9.07 -7.35 -12.38
C GLY A 61 -9.29 -5.85 -12.31
N GLU A 62 -9.66 -5.37 -11.13
CA GLU A 62 -9.92 -3.95 -10.90
C GLU A 62 -9.52 -3.54 -9.48
N LEU A 63 -9.19 -2.26 -9.30
CA LEU A 63 -9.00 -1.62 -8.01
C LEU A 63 -10.00 -0.52 -7.79
N THR A 64 -10.49 -0.41 -6.57
CA THR A 64 -11.23 0.74 -6.09
C THR A 64 -10.27 1.70 -5.41
N VAL A 65 -10.30 2.95 -5.82
CA VAL A 65 -9.40 4.00 -5.34
C VAL A 65 -10.23 5.19 -4.88
N LYS A 66 -10.01 5.60 -3.64
CA LYS A 66 -10.62 6.79 -3.07
C LYS A 66 -9.53 7.84 -2.91
N GLN A 67 -9.70 9.00 -3.51
CA GLN A 67 -8.78 10.14 -3.41
C GLN A 67 -9.58 11.38 -3.05
N ASN A 68 -9.25 12.04 -1.94
CA ASN A 68 -9.95 13.24 -1.46
C ASN A 68 -11.48 13.09 -1.42
N GLY A 69 -11.95 11.90 -1.04
CA GLY A 69 -13.38 11.59 -0.93
C GLY A 69 -14.04 11.10 -2.22
N GLU A 70 -13.38 11.22 -3.38
CA GLU A 70 -13.90 10.70 -4.65
C GLU A 70 -13.45 9.27 -4.90
N THR A 71 -14.38 8.41 -5.30
CA THR A 71 -14.12 7.00 -5.58
C THR A 71 -14.10 6.74 -7.07
N THR A 72 -13.03 6.09 -7.54
CA THR A 72 -12.85 5.68 -8.95
C THR A 72 -12.48 4.20 -8.99
N ILE A 73 -12.96 3.50 -10.00
CA ILE A 73 -12.58 2.10 -10.27
C ILE A 73 -11.64 2.10 -11.48
N TYR A 74 -10.44 1.54 -11.28
CA TYR A 74 -9.45 1.33 -12.35
C TYR A 74 -9.40 -0.14 -12.73
N ARG A 75 -9.49 -0.42 -14.02
CA ARG A 75 -9.53 -1.76 -14.60
C ARG A 75 -8.22 -2.14 -15.28
N ALA A 76 -8.12 -3.38 -15.72
CA ALA A 76 -6.94 -3.90 -16.43
C ALA A 76 -6.52 -2.95 -17.56
N THR A 77 -5.21 -2.71 -17.66
CA THR A 77 -4.50 -1.77 -18.54
C THR A 77 -4.50 -0.30 -18.09
N GLU A 78 -5.38 0.09 -17.19
CA GLU A 78 -5.44 1.47 -16.68
C GLU A 78 -4.33 1.74 -15.65
N MET A 79 -3.89 2.99 -15.62
CA MET A 79 -2.86 3.50 -14.72
C MET A 79 -3.40 4.70 -13.96
N PHE A 80 -2.90 4.88 -12.74
CA PHE A 80 -3.15 6.08 -11.94
C PHE A 80 -1.98 6.41 -11.05
N GLU A 81 -1.95 7.64 -10.59
CA GLU A 81 -0.94 8.15 -9.68
C GLU A 81 -1.62 8.77 -8.46
N ILE A 82 -0.93 8.71 -7.33
CA ILE A 82 -1.33 9.39 -6.10
C ILE A 82 -0.17 10.29 -5.69
N ASP A 83 -0.37 11.60 -5.77
CA ASP A 83 0.65 12.57 -5.37
C ASP A 83 0.82 12.63 -3.84
N LYS A 84 1.98 13.11 -3.42
CA LYS A 84 2.25 13.38 -2.01
C LYS A 84 1.18 14.29 -1.40
N GLY A 85 0.80 13.98 -0.16
CA GLY A 85 -0.19 14.74 0.58
C GLY A 85 -1.66 14.45 0.24
N ILE A 86 -1.94 13.65 -0.80
CA ILE A 86 -3.30 13.29 -1.17
C ILE A 86 -3.83 12.19 -0.25
N VAL A 87 -4.93 12.48 0.45
CA VAL A 87 -5.63 11.50 1.29
C VAL A 87 -6.30 10.47 0.41
N HIS A 88 -6.01 9.20 0.64
CA HIS A 88 -6.48 8.12 -0.21
C HIS A 88 -6.64 6.78 0.51
N ALA A 89 -7.32 5.87 -0.17
CA ALA A 89 -7.40 4.45 0.14
C ALA A 89 -7.44 3.67 -1.18
N VAL A 90 -6.75 2.52 -1.24
CA VAL A 90 -6.69 1.62 -2.41
C VAL A 90 -6.99 0.21 -1.94
N TRP A 91 -7.94 -0.47 -2.58
CA TRP A 91 -8.31 -1.85 -2.25
C TRP A 91 -9.03 -2.54 -3.41
N ASN A 92 -9.19 -3.84 -3.31
CA ASN A 92 -10.00 -4.62 -4.25
C ASN A 92 -11.38 -4.91 -3.65
N ALA A 93 -12.38 -4.12 -4.02
CA ALA A 93 -13.77 -4.33 -3.61
C ALA A 93 -14.52 -5.35 -4.49
N SER A 94 -13.91 -5.78 -5.60
CA SER A 94 -14.55 -6.67 -6.58
C SER A 94 -14.60 -8.12 -6.13
N GLY A 95 -15.41 -8.92 -6.80
CA GLY A 95 -15.50 -10.37 -6.60
C GLY A 95 -14.41 -11.20 -7.31
N LYS A 96 -13.38 -10.55 -7.88
CA LYS A 96 -12.28 -11.20 -8.61
C LYS A 96 -10.94 -10.76 -8.05
N THR A 97 -9.90 -11.60 -8.20
CA THR A 97 -8.53 -11.22 -7.86
C THR A 97 -8.06 -10.06 -8.73
N ALA A 98 -7.36 -9.11 -8.15
CA ALA A 98 -6.69 -8.03 -8.86
C ALA A 98 -5.17 -8.18 -8.76
N LYS A 99 -4.46 -7.94 -9.86
CA LYS A 99 -3.00 -7.92 -9.92
C LYS A 99 -2.52 -6.57 -10.44
N VAL A 100 -1.59 -5.96 -9.71
CA VAL A 100 -1.25 -4.55 -9.90
C VAL A 100 0.25 -4.35 -9.75
N TYR A 101 0.86 -3.64 -10.69
CA TYR A 101 2.18 -3.05 -10.49
C TYR A 101 2.04 -1.82 -9.59
N TRP A 102 2.90 -1.71 -8.60
CA TRP A 102 2.90 -0.62 -7.63
C TRP A 102 4.32 -0.09 -7.43
N LYS A 103 4.50 1.20 -7.62
CA LYS A 103 5.78 1.88 -7.43
C LYS A 103 5.63 3.04 -6.44
N VAL A 104 6.60 3.18 -5.54
CA VAL A 104 6.68 4.26 -4.56
C VAL A 104 8.00 5.01 -4.74
N LYS A 105 7.95 6.33 -4.82
CA LYS A 105 9.13 7.18 -5.03
C LYS A 105 9.07 8.45 -4.17
N PRO A 106 10.14 8.75 -3.38
CA PRO A 106 11.25 7.88 -3.03
C PRO A 106 10.81 6.70 -2.18
N ALA A 107 11.65 5.66 -2.07
CA ALA A 107 11.31 4.45 -1.32
C ALA A 107 11.15 4.70 0.18
N LEU A 108 11.99 5.55 0.77
CA LEU A 108 12.12 5.73 2.22
C LEU A 108 12.22 4.37 2.93
N ARG A 109 11.47 4.16 4.01
CA ARG A 109 11.39 2.89 4.74
C ARG A 109 10.08 2.14 4.50
N THR A 110 9.45 2.37 3.34
CA THR A 110 8.13 1.78 3.03
C THR A 110 8.17 0.26 3.07
N GLU A 111 9.21 -0.37 2.53
CA GLU A 111 9.34 -1.84 2.57
C GLU A 111 9.37 -2.37 4.01
N ASN A 112 10.07 -1.70 4.93
CA ASN A 112 10.11 -2.10 6.34
C ASN A 112 8.74 -1.96 7.00
N MET A 113 8.01 -0.90 6.67
CA MET A 113 6.63 -0.70 7.14
C MET A 113 5.71 -1.81 6.62
N LEU A 114 5.82 -2.17 5.35
CA LEU A 114 5.03 -3.25 4.75
C LEU A 114 5.34 -4.61 5.38
N GLU A 115 6.61 -4.92 5.66
CA GLU A 115 7.02 -6.13 6.37
C GLU A 115 6.39 -6.21 7.77
N ILE A 116 6.42 -5.11 8.53
CA ILE A 116 5.81 -5.05 9.86
C ILE A 116 4.30 -5.23 9.77
N ARG A 117 3.65 -4.56 8.82
CA ARG A 117 2.20 -4.71 8.62
C ARG A 117 1.80 -6.15 8.25
N ALA A 118 2.58 -6.81 7.41
CA ALA A 118 2.36 -8.21 7.06
C ALA A 118 2.50 -9.12 8.29
N LYS A 119 3.54 -8.96 9.09
CA LYS A 119 3.73 -9.71 10.35
C LYS A 119 2.59 -9.46 11.34
N LEU A 120 2.18 -8.21 11.52
CA LEU A 120 1.09 -7.85 12.43
C LEU A 120 -0.26 -8.38 11.95
N SER A 121 -0.49 -8.51 10.65
CA SER A 121 -1.75 -9.03 10.11
C SER A 121 -2.04 -10.46 10.54
N GLN A 122 -1.01 -11.21 10.91
CA GLN A 122 -1.09 -12.59 11.40
C GLN A 122 -1.32 -12.68 12.92
N LYS A 123 -1.30 -11.56 13.62
CA LYS A 123 -1.58 -11.47 15.06
C LYS A 123 -3.07 -11.27 15.32
N GLY A 124 -3.50 -11.45 16.57
CA GLY A 124 -4.88 -11.19 16.97
C GLY A 124 -5.35 -9.77 16.60
N MET A 125 -6.64 -9.61 16.27
CA MET A 125 -7.21 -8.36 15.73
C MET A 125 -6.96 -7.14 16.62
N PHE A 126 -7.01 -7.29 17.94
CA PHE A 126 -6.77 -6.19 18.88
C PHE A 126 -5.33 -5.68 18.79
N VAL A 127 -4.34 -6.59 18.83
CA VAL A 127 -2.91 -6.26 18.71
C VAL A 127 -2.64 -5.57 17.38
N THR A 128 -3.17 -6.12 16.30
CA THR A 128 -2.99 -5.55 14.95
C THR A 128 -3.57 -4.15 14.84
N LYS A 129 -4.79 -3.92 15.33
CA LYS A 129 -5.42 -2.59 15.32
C LYS A 129 -4.63 -1.58 16.13
N PHE A 130 -4.17 -1.95 17.31
CA PHE A 130 -3.40 -1.07 18.18
C PHE A 130 -2.09 -0.63 17.49
N PHE A 131 -1.30 -1.58 17.01
CA PHE A 131 -0.02 -1.27 16.36
C PHE A 131 -0.18 -0.52 15.03
N THR A 132 -1.12 -0.92 14.19
CA THR A 132 -1.29 -0.29 12.87
C THR A 132 -1.91 1.10 12.93
N ARG A 133 -2.79 1.36 13.89
CA ARG A 133 -3.44 2.66 14.02
C ARG A 133 -2.68 3.66 14.88
N LEU A 134 -1.98 3.20 15.92
CA LEU A 134 -1.34 4.08 16.89
C LEU A 134 0.18 4.18 16.70
N LEU A 135 0.88 3.07 16.61
CA LEU A 135 2.34 3.06 16.64
C LEU A 135 3.01 3.18 15.27
N LEU A 136 2.47 2.53 14.25
CA LEU A 136 3.05 2.60 12.91
C LEU A 136 3.05 4.03 12.34
N PRO A 137 1.98 4.82 12.42
CA PRO A 137 1.98 6.20 11.94
C PRO A 137 2.99 7.10 12.66
N ILE A 138 3.27 6.82 13.93
CA ILE A 138 4.29 7.56 14.69
C ILE A 138 5.69 7.17 14.20
N LYS A 139 5.97 5.86 14.12
CA LYS A 139 7.28 5.33 13.72
C LYS A 139 7.62 5.66 12.26
N TYR A 140 6.64 5.59 11.37
CA TYR A 140 6.78 5.80 9.93
C TYR A 140 6.11 7.10 9.45
N ARG A 141 6.20 8.17 10.24
CA ARG A 141 5.56 9.46 9.96
C ARG A 141 6.03 10.15 8.67
N LYS A 142 7.16 9.74 8.12
CA LYS A 142 7.65 10.21 6.81
C LYS A 142 7.04 9.43 5.66
N GLU A 143 6.76 8.15 5.89
CA GLU A 143 6.19 7.24 4.91
C GLU A 143 4.67 7.34 4.86
N LEU A 144 4.02 7.47 6.03
CA LEU A 144 2.55 7.42 6.10
C LEU A 144 2.02 8.22 7.29
N ARG A 145 0.91 8.93 7.06
CA ARG A 145 0.09 9.56 8.10
C ARG A 145 -1.38 9.20 7.91
N THR A 146 -2.09 9.00 9.00
CA THR A 146 -3.52 8.70 9.01
C THR A 146 -4.34 9.97 9.24
N GLY A 147 -5.59 9.97 8.77
CA GLY A 147 -6.52 11.07 8.93
C GLY A 147 -6.61 12.01 7.73
N LYS A 148 -7.46 13.02 7.83
CA LYS A 148 -7.57 14.06 6.80
C LYS A 148 -6.27 14.87 6.78
N GLY A 149 -5.61 14.92 5.63
CA GLY A 149 -4.46 15.79 5.45
C GLY A 149 -4.88 17.23 5.75
N SER A 150 -4.22 17.86 6.72
CA SER A 150 -4.28 19.30 6.82
C SER A 150 -3.37 19.88 5.75
N PHE A 151 -3.96 20.56 4.83
CA PHE A 151 -3.24 21.39 3.86
C PHE A 151 -2.76 22.67 4.53
#